data_6c655a2fd1c7385dfec57e961fff29b6
#
_entry.id   6c655a2fd1c7385dfec57e961fff29b6
#
_cell.length_a   1.000
_cell.length_b   1.000
_cell.length_c   1.000
_cell.angle_alpha   90.00
_cell.angle_beta   90.00
_cell.angle_gamma   90.00
#
_symmetry.space_group_name_H-M   'P 1'
#
loop_
_entity.id
_entity.type
_entity.pdbx_description
1 polymer ?
#
loop_
_entity_poly.entity_id
_entity_poly.type
_entity_poly.pdbx_seq_one_letter_code
_entity_poly.pdbx_strand_id
1 'polypeptide(L)'
;MKGKFIIAAFLWFSPFCLSNDSKTSLNSDLITPAMTEEDPAPGKRVRQVAPEYKGTKVYHTLYLPTDWQKAKRYPVLVEYTGNKFPACGSTGEVKGANLGYGLSGGKGFIWVSMPYIQKGKKENAVTWWGDRQATVDYCKVNLPRICKEFGGDMENLFICGFSRGAIACSYIGLADDEIASFWKGMIAHDHFDGQNKWGYPESDRTSALKRLARLQGRPVLVCGNKN
;
A
#
# COMPACT_ATOMS: atom_id res chain seq x y z
N MET A 1 -25.16 -64.22 -23.58
CA MET A 1 -26.14 -63.28 -23.05
C MET A 1 -25.48 -61.95 -22.88
N LYS A 2 -25.80 -60.95 -23.72
CA LYS A 2 -25.23 -59.61 -23.72
C LYS A 2 -26.21 -58.66 -23.06
N GLY A 3 -25.94 -58.25 -21.84
CA GLY A 3 -26.75 -57.26 -21.10
C GLY A 3 -26.46 -55.85 -21.64
N LYS A 4 -27.48 -55.15 -22.16
CA LYS A 4 -27.42 -53.72 -22.52
C LYS A 4 -27.72 -52.88 -21.27
N PHE A 5 -26.77 -52.05 -20.85
CA PHE A 5 -27.02 -51.00 -19.86
C PHE A 5 -27.56 -49.76 -20.60
N ILE A 6 -28.74 -49.32 -20.22
CA ILE A 6 -29.35 -48.07 -20.66
C ILE A 6 -28.98 -47.02 -19.61
N ILE A 7 -28.18 -46.03 -19.99
CA ILE A 7 -27.90 -44.83 -19.16
C ILE A 7 -28.96 -43.78 -19.48
N ALA A 8 -29.86 -43.53 -18.54
CA ALA A 8 -30.82 -42.43 -18.62
C ALA A 8 -30.14 -41.15 -18.13
N ALA A 9 -29.87 -40.20 -19.04
CA ALA A 9 -29.40 -38.88 -18.67
C ALA A 9 -30.55 -38.01 -18.20
N PHE A 10 -30.61 -37.71 -16.90
CA PHE A 10 -31.51 -36.68 -16.36
C PHE A 10 -30.90 -35.28 -16.59
N LEU A 11 -31.50 -34.54 -17.51
CA LEU A 11 -31.25 -33.11 -17.72
C LEU A 11 -32.01 -32.36 -16.63
N TRP A 12 -31.28 -31.89 -15.63
CA TRP A 12 -31.80 -30.90 -14.69
C TRP A 12 -31.76 -29.52 -15.34
N PHE A 13 -32.92 -29.01 -15.70
CA PHE A 13 -33.13 -27.61 -16.00
C PHE A 13 -33.15 -26.85 -14.66
N SER A 14 -32.06 -26.17 -14.30
CA SER A 14 -32.08 -25.15 -13.27
C SER A 14 -32.73 -23.88 -13.82
N PRO A 15 -33.72 -23.31 -13.13
CA PRO A 15 -34.27 -22.02 -13.55
C PRO A 15 -33.18 -20.95 -13.30
N PHE A 16 -32.88 -20.22 -14.35
CA PHE A 16 -32.05 -19.01 -14.31
C PHE A 16 -32.77 -18.01 -13.39
N CYS A 17 -32.33 -17.91 -12.14
CA CYS A 17 -32.66 -16.78 -11.29
C CYS A 17 -31.91 -15.57 -11.84
N LEU A 18 -32.62 -14.70 -12.55
CA LEU A 18 -32.18 -13.33 -12.82
C LEU A 18 -32.11 -12.64 -11.44
N SER A 19 -30.92 -12.63 -10.83
CA SER A 19 -30.65 -11.76 -9.71
C SER A 19 -30.66 -10.34 -10.24
N ASN A 20 -31.68 -9.61 -9.87
CA ASN A 20 -31.71 -8.17 -9.95
C ASN A 20 -30.58 -7.67 -9.05
N ASP A 21 -29.41 -7.41 -9.61
CA ASP A 21 -28.31 -6.69 -8.92
C ASP A 21 -28.81 -5.27 -8.63
N SER A 22 -29.61 -5.13 -7.58
CA SER A 22 -29.71 -3.86 -6.88
C SER A 22 -28.31 -3.60 -6.34
N LYS A 23 -27.57 -2.68 -6.98
CA LYS A 23 -26.36 -2.09 -6.43
C LYS A 23 -26.75 -1.40 -5.12
N THR A 24 -26.82 -2.15 -4.04
CA THR A 24 -26.74 -1.59 -2.71
C THR A 24 -25.33 -0.98 -2.64
N SER A 25 -25.24 0.33 -2.75
CA SER A 25 -24.03 1.05 -2.39
C SER A 25 -23.76 0.69 -0.93
N LEU A 26 -22.81 -0.18 -0.69
CA LEU A 26 -22.30 -0.40 0.65
C LEU A 26 -21.73 0.96 1.08
N ASN A 27 -22.49 1.69 1.88
CA ASN A 27 -21.95 2.87 2.54
C ASN A 27 -20.77 2.39 3.38
N SER A 28 -19.57 2.83 3.01
CA SER A 28 -18.39 2.55 3.82
C SER A 28 -18.62 3.17 5.20
N ASP A 29 -18.64 2.34 6.23
CA ASP A 29 -18.70 2.76 7.63
C ASP A 29 -17.35 3.33 8.12
N LEU A 30 -16.28 3.17 7.32
CA LEU A 30 -14.93 3.61 7.63
C LEU A 30 -14.54 4.80 6.74
N ILE A 31 -14.47 5.98 7.35
CA ILE A 31 -14.07 7.22 6.67
C ILE A 31 -12.63 7.56 7.03
N THR A 32 -11.75 7.56 6.03
CA THR A 32 -10.35 7.97 6.21
C THR A 32 -10.27 9.45 6.60
N PRO A 33 -9.60 9.82 7.72
CA PRO A 33 -9.46 11.21 8.11
C PRO A 33 -8.79 12.06 7.03
N ALA A 34 -9.31 13.26 6.81
CA ALA A 34 -8.67 14.25 5.95
C ALA A 34 -7.29 14.62 6.51
N MET A 35 -6.33 14.89 5.61
CA MET A 35 -5.03 15.41 6.01
C MET A 35 -5.16 16.88 6.43
N THR A 36 -4.54 17.23 7.56
CA THR A 36 -4.45 18.60 8.07
C THR A 36 -3.00 19.08 8.19
N GLU A 37 -2.80 20.36 8.43
CA GLU A 37 -1.48 20.99 8.72
C GLU A 37 -1.25 21.16 10.23
N GLU A 38 -2.04 20.50 11.05
CA GLU A 38 -1.96 20.55 12.51
C GLU A 38 -0.80 19.71 13.04
N ASP A 39 -0.53 19.85 14.35
CA ASP A 39 0.41 18.99 15.04
C ASP A 39 -0.13 17.55 15.16
N PRO A 40 0.77 16.54 15.13
CA PRO A 40 0.40 15.15 15.32
C PRO A 40 -0.29 14.91 16.67
N ALA A 41 -1.48 14.29 16.62
CA ALA A 41 -2.26 13.93 17.80
C ALA A 41 -3.08 12.65 17.55
N PRO A 42 -3.56 11.95 18.59
CA PRO A 42 -4.39 10.77 18.44
C PRO A 42 -5.60 11.02 17.52
N GLY A 43 -5.83 10.14 16.55
CA GLY A 43 -6.92 10.22 15.57
C GLY A 43 -6.70 11.25 14.46
N LYS A 44 -5.61 12.01 14.46
CA LYS A 44 -5.30 13.01 13.43
C LYS A 44 -4.37 12.45 12.36
N ARG A 45 -4.65 12.80 11.12
CA ARG A 45 -3.80 12.59 9.97
C ARG A 45 -3.21 13.92 9.53
N VAL A 46 -1.89 14.05 9.62
CA VAL A 46 -1.22 15.33 9.42
C VAL A 46 -0.18 15.27 8.31
N ARG A 47 0.06 16.41 7.66
CA ARG A 47 1.17 16.60 6.74
C ARG A 47 2.46 16.76 7.53
N GLN A 48 3.52 16.07 7.09
CA GLN A 48 4.86 16.18 7.68
C GLN A 48 5.89 16.43 6.57
N VAL A 49 6.78 17.39 6.79
CA VAL A 49 7.88 17.71 5.89
C VAL A 49 9.19 17.32 6.54
N ALA A 50 9.94 16.42 5.91
CA ALA A 50 11.24 16.02 6.41
C ALA A 50 12.23 17.21 6.40
N PRO A 51 13.13 17.35 7.39
CA PRO A 51 14.05 18.48 7.50
C PRO A 51 14.87 18.75 6.22
N GLU A 52 15.33 17.70 5.55
CA GLU A 52 16.09 17.75 4.31
C GLU A 52 15.29 18.23 3.09
N TYR A 53 13.95 18.27 3.22
CA TYR A 53 13.02 18.75 2.19
C TYR A 53 12.31 20.05 2.59
N LYS A 54 12.78 20.73 3.64
CA LYS A 54 12.23 22.03 4.05
C LYS A 54 12.33 23.04 2.90
N GLY A 55 11.25 23.78 2.68
CA GLY A 55 11.15 24.73 1.56
C GLY A 55 10.78 24.11 0.21
N THR A 56 10.49 22.80 0.18
CA THR A 56 9.94 22.10 -1.00
C THR A 56 8.48 21.70 -0.78
N LYS A 57 7.86 21.11 -1.82
CA LYS A 57 6.54 20.51 -1.73
C LYS A 57 6.58 18.99 -1.45
N VAL A 58 7.74 18.45 -1.09
CA VAL A 58 7.88 17.04 -0.68
C VAL A 58 7.37 16.89 0.74
N TYR A 59 6.47 15.92 0.95
CA TYR A 59 5.89 15.61 2.25
C TYR A 59 5.39 14.16 2.30
N HIS A 60 5.28 13.64 3.50
CA HIS A 60 4.54 12.41 3.82
C HIS A 60 3.34 12.73 4.71
N THR A 61 2.41 11.79 4.85
CA THR A 61 1.36 11.92 5.87
C THR A 61 1.64 10.97 7.03
N LEU A 62 1.39 11.46 8.23
CA LEU A 62 1.45 10.70 9.47
C LEU A 62 0.06 10.64 10.10
N TYR A 63 -0.38 9.44 10.47
CA TYR A 63 -1.57 9.24 11.27
C TYR A 63 -1.20 8.54 12.59
N LEU A 64 -1.57 9.14 13.70
CA LEU A 64 -1.47 8.49 15.01
C LEU A 64 -2.82 7.85 15.35
N PRO A 65 -2.85 6.56 15.75
CA PRO A 65 -4.11 5.88 16.01
C PRO A 65 -4.89 6.55 17.16
N THR A 66 -6.22 6.36 17.17
CA THR A 66 -7.07 6.98 18.19
C THR A 66 -6.71 6.59 19.63
N ASP A 67 -6.09 5.42 19.80
CA ASP A 67 -5.57 4.88 21.07
C ASP A 67 -4.08 5.18 21.29
N TRP A 68 -3.49 6.13 20.54
CA TRP A 68 -2.09 6.49 20.66
C TRP A 68 -1.76 7.12 22.03
N GLN A 69 -0.65 6.66 22.62
CA GLN A 69 -0.09 7.16 23.87
C GLN A 69 1.43 7.31 23.71
N LYS A 70 1.98 8.44 24.13
CA LYS A 70 3.40 8.81 23.94
C LYS A 70 4.41 7.75 24.41
N ALA A 71 4.12 7.02 25.46
CA ALA A 71 5.03 6.02 26.05
C ALA A 71 4.86 4.60 25.50
N LYS A 72 3.86 4.39 24.63
CA LYS A 72 3.54 3.07 24.06
C LYS A 72 4.20 2.90 22.70
N ARG A 73 4.56 1.66 22.36
CA ARG A 73 5.05 1.28 21.01
C ARG A 73 3.92 0.74 20.17
N TYR A 74 3.94 1.09 18.88
CA TYR A 74 2.94 0.71 17.91
C TYR A 74 3.58 0.10 16.65
N PRO A 75 3.06 -1.00 16.12
CA PRO A 75 3.41 -1.42 14.78
C PRO A 75 3.08 -0.31 13.78
N VAL A 76 3.80 -0.29 12.66
CA VAL A 76 3.67 0.76 11.66
C VAL A 76 3.23 0.20 10.31
N LEU A 77 2.19 0.78 9.74
CA LEU A 77 1.80 0.58 8.35
C LEU A 77 2.42 1.69 7.49
N VAL A 78 3.27 1.30 6.55
CA VAL A 78 3.91 2.20 5.58
C VAL A 78 3.26 2.00 4.23
N GLU A 79 2.51 3.01 3.77
CA GLU A 79 1.74 2.92 2.53
C GLU A 79 2.39 3.72 1.41
N TYR A 80 2.45 3.11 0.22
CA TYR A 80 2.71 3.77 -1.05
C TYR A 80 1.43 3.84 -1.89
N THR A 81 1.13 5.03 -2.43
CA THR A 81 -0.12 5.30 -3.18
C THR A 81 -0.11 4.73 -4.59
N GLY A 82 -1.31 4.56 -5.15
CA GLY A 82 -1.53 4.28 -6.58
C GLY A 82 -1.08 5.45 -7.49
N ASN A 83 -1.12 5.23 -8.81
CA ASN A 83 -0.90 6.29 -9.79
C ASN A 83 -2.02 7.33 -9.76
N LYS A 84 -1.71 8.56 -10.19
CA LYS A 84 -2.73 9.48 -10.66
C LYS A 84 -3.49 8.81 -11.82
N PHE A 85 -4.78 8.60 -11.63
CA PHE A 85 -5.66 7.99 -12.62
C PHE A 85 -7.05 8.62 -12.55
N PRO A 86 -7.28 9.70 -13.34
CA PRO A 86 -8.49 10.51 -13.26
C PRO A 86 -9.79 9.72 -13.46
N ALA A 87 -9.77 8.67 -14.30
CA ALA A 87 -10.96 7.86 -14.59
C ALA A 87 -11.54 7.17 -13.33
N CYS A 88 -10.73 6.91 -12.29
CA CYS A 88 -11.18 6.38 -11.00
C CYS A 88 -11.04 7.38 -9.85
N GLY A 89 -10.81 8.67 -10.13
CA GLY A 89 -10.66 9.71 -9.11
C GLY A 89 -9.35 9.71 -8.35
N SER A 90 -8.38 8.83 -8.69
CA SER A 90 -7.09 8.79 -8.00
C SER A 90 -6.22 10.01 -8.36
N THR A 91 -5.79 10.75 -7.35
CA THR A 91 -4.87 11.89 -7.51
C THR A 91 -3.40 11.48 -7.58
N GLY A 92 -3.05 10.27 -7.12
CA GLY A 92 -1.68 9.80 -6.97
C GLY A 92 -0.89 10.46 -5.84
N GLU A 93 -1.51 11.36 -5.09
CA GLU A 93 -0.88 12.08 -3.96
C GLU A 93 -0.97 11.28 -2.67
N VAL A 94 0.01 11.47 -1.77
CA VAL A 94 0.02 10.81 -0.45
C VAL A 94 -1.23 11.13 0.39
N LYS A 95 -1.81 12.33 0.23
CA LYS A 95 -3.07 12.67 0.90
C LYS A 95 -4.27 11.82 0.45
N GLY A 96 -4.19 11.18 -0.73
CA GLY A 96 -5.21 10.27 -1.24
C GLY A 96 -5.05 8.81 -0.76
N ALA A 97 -4.01 8.49 0.01
CA ALA A 97 -3.83 7.17 0.60
C ALA A 97 -4.95 6.83 1.59
N ASN A 98 -5.37 5.56 1.64
CA ASN A 98 -6.45 5.11 2.53
C ASN A 98 -6.33 3.63 2.93
N LEU A 99 -5.45 2.87 2.28
CA LEU A 99 -5.32 1.43 2.53
C LEU A 99 -4.85 1.15 3.96
N GLY A 100 -3.83 1.86 4.45
CA GLY A 100 -3.32 1.66 5.82
C GLY A 100 -4.36 2.00 6.88
N TYR A 101 -5.20 3.01 6.64
CA TYR A 101 -6.34 3.30 7.51
C TYR A 101 -7.39 2.19 7.46
N GLY A 102 -7.72 1.70 6.27
CA GLY A 102 -8.64 0.58 6.07
C GLY A 102 -8.18 -0.70 6.77
N LEU A 103 -6.89 -1.00 6.72
CA LEU A 103 -6.29 -2.18 7.36
C LEU A 103 -6.33 -2.12 8.90
N SER A 104 -6.22 -0.93 9.48
CA SER A 104 -6.14 -0.74 10.94
C SER A 104 -7.47 -0.33 11.59
N GLY A 105 -8.43 0.17 10.81
CA GLY A 105 -9.61 0.83 11.35
C GLY A 105 -9.28 2.06 12.21
N GLY A 106 -8.10 2.65 12.01
CA GLY A 106 -7.61 3.82 12.74
C GLY A 106 -7.15 3.54 14.17
N LYS A 107 -6.89 2.28 14.54
CA LYS A 107 -6.47 1.87 15.89
C LYS A 107 -5.24 0.96 15.86
N GLY A 108 -4.44 1.00 16.92
CA GLY A 108 -3.37 0.04 17.18
C GLY A 108 -2.15 0.12 16.25
N PHE A 109 -2.19 0.94 15.18
CA PHE A 109 -1.10 1.13 14.23
C PHE A 109 -0.83 2.60 13.96
N ILE A 110 0.42 3.00 13.96
CA ILE A 110 0.84 4.23 13.29
C ILE A 110 0.77 3.99 11.78
N TRP A 111 0.19 4.92 11.04
CA TRP A 111 0.11 4.85 9.58
C TRP A 111 0.86 6.00 8.94
N VAL A 112 1.78 5.68 8.04
CA VAL A 112 2.59 6.65 7.30
C VAL A 112 2.39 6.42 5.81
N SER A 113 1.95 7.45 5.08
CA SER A 113 1.95 7.38 3.62
C SER A 113 3.18 8.08 3.08
N MET A 114 4.11 7.30 2.53
CA MET A 114 5.39 7.75 2.01
C MET A 114 5.26 8.35 0.60
N PRO A 115 6.02 9.42 0.29
CA PRO A 115 6.03 10.01 -1.04
C PRO A 115 6.86 9.19 -2.01
N TYR A 116 6.53 9.30 -3.31
CA TYR A 116 7.51 9.12 -4.38
C TYR A 116 8.16 10.48 -4.63
N ILE A 117 9.47 10.54 -4.70
CA ILE A 117 10.19 11.81 -4.88
C ILE A 117 10.30 12.13 -6.38
N GLN A 118 9.83 13.29 -6.80
CA GLN A 118 9.95 13.74 -8.18
C GLN A 118 11.43 13.92 -8.57
N LYS A 119 11.76 13.73 -9.85
CA LYS A 119 13.04 14.15 -10.40
C LYS A 119 13.24 15.65 -10.14
N GLY A 120 14.38 16.03 -9.56
CA GLY A 120 14.61 17.38 -9.07
C GLY A 120 14.25 17.62 -7.62
N LYS A 121 13.61 16.67 -6.93
CA LYS A 121 13.40 16.62 -5.47
C LYS A 121 12.66 17.82 -4.87
N LYS A 122 11.79 18.46 -5.66
CA LYS A 122 11.02 19.64 -5.22
C LYS A 122 9.58 19.35 -4.82
N GLU A 123 9.04 18.22 -5.25
CA GLU A 123 7.66 17.80 -4.96
C GLU A 123 7.49 16.29 -5.03
N ASN A 124 6.33 15.79 -4.60
CA ASN A 124 5.96 14.38 -4.71
C ASN A 124 5.61 14.03 -6.17
N ALA A 125 6.07 12.88 -6.66
CA ALA A 125 5.65 12.33 -7.93
C ALA A 125 4.28 11.65 -7.80
N VAL A 126 3.33 12.03 -8.63
CA VAL A 126 1.97 11.48 -8.62
C VAL A 126 1.76 10.34 -9.63
N THR A 127 2.74 10.11 -10.50
CA THR A 127 2.72 9.04 -11.51
C THR A 127 4.08 8.33 -11.51
N TRP A 128 4.07 7.01 -11.50
CA TRP A 128 5.24 6.13 -11.41
C TRP A 128 6.21 6.54 -10.29
N TRP A 129 7.51 6.45 -10.53
CA TRP A 129 8.52 6.40 -9.47
C TRP A 129 9.26 7.71 -9.24
N GLY A 130 9.17 8.67 -10.18
CA GLY A 130 9.99 9.86 -10.11
C GLY A 130 11.51 9.53 -10.09
N ASP A 131 12.17 9.92 -9.03
CA ASP A 131 13.53 9.51 -8.66
C ASP A 131 13.44 8.33 -7.67
N ARG A 132 13.65 7.13 -8.20
CA ARG A 132 13.53 5.88 -7.41
C ARG A 132 14.49 5.87 -6.23
N GLN A 133 15.76 6.24 -6.46
CA GLN A 133 16.76 6.21 -5.39
C GLN A 133 16.42 7.22 -4.29
N ALA A 134 16.06 8.45 -4.66
CA ALA A 134 15.62 9.45 -3.69
C ALA A 134 14.37 9.00 -2.90
N THR A 135 13.47 8.23 -3.52
CA THR A 135 12.30 7.65 -2.85
C THR A 135 12.70 6.59 -1.82
N VAL A 136 13.64 5.71 -2.17
CA VAL A 136 14.20 4.70 -1.26
C VAL A 136 14.93 5.39 -0.09
N ASP A 137 15.81 6.35 -0.38
CA ASP A 137 16.59 7.10 0.62
C ASP A 137 15.67 7.88 1.58
N TYR A 138 14.59 8.47 1.04
CA TYR A 138 13.59 9.15 1.87
C TYR A 138 13.00 8.22 2.93
N CYS A 139 12.61 7.01 2.52
CA CYS A 139 12.04 6.02 3.43
C CYS A 139 13.08 5.58 4.49
N LYS A 140 14.30 5.24 4.06
CA LYS A 140 15.38 4.81 4.95
C LYS A 140 15.72 5.83 6.04
N VAL A 141 15.73 7.11 5.69
CA VAL A 141 16.07 8.19 6.62
C VAL A 141 14.88 8.56 7.51
N ASN A 142 13.69 8.67 6.93
CA ASN A 142 12.57 9.26 7.65
C ASN A 142 11.75 8.26 8.45
N LEU A 143 11.63 7.00 8.02
CA LEU A 143 10.86 6.02 8.78
C LEU A 143 11.43 5.74 10.18
N PRO A 144 12.75 5.53 10.37
CA PRO A 144 13.33 5.41 11.71
C PRO A 144 13.14 6.68 12.57
N ARG A 145 13.22 7.86 11.95
CA ARG A 145 12.99 9.15 12.62
C ARG A 145 11.54 9.24 13.14
N ILE A 146 10.56 8.92 12.30
CA ILE A 146 9.13 8.89 12.67
C ILE A 146 8.90 7.87 13.80
N CYS A 147 9.45 6.67 13.68
CA CYS A 147 9.32 5.64 14.73
C CYS A 147 9.90 6.12 16.06
N LYS A 148 11.07 6.72 16.05
CA LYS A 148 11.72 7.27 17.28
C LYS A 148 10.87 8.37 17.92
N GLU A 149 10.29 9.25 17.12
CA GLU A 149 9.55 10.42 17.60
C GLU A 149 8.16 10.04 18.14
N PHE A 150 7.45 9.14 17.44
CA PHE A 150 6.05 8.82 17.72
C PHE A 150 5.82 7.42 18.32
N GLY A 151 6.88 6.71 18.69
CA GLY A 151 6.76 5.39 19.30
C GLY A 151 6.46 4.27 18.31
N GLY A 152 6.88 4.39 17.04
CA GLY A 152 6.81 3.30 16.08
C GLY A 152 7.76 2.16 16.45
N ASP A 153 7.30 0.92 16.25
CA ASP A 153 8.09 -0.27 16.53
C ASP A 153 8.83 -0.73 15.27
N MET A 154 10.15 -0.52 15.24
CA MET A 154 11.00 -0.89 14.09
C MET A 154 11.03 -2.41 13.81
N GLU A 155 10.67 -3.26 14.80
CA GLU A 155 10.59 -4.72 14.60
C GLU A 155 9.24 -5.15 14.00
N ASN A 156 8.28 -4.23 13.90
CA ASN A 156 6.92 -4.48 13.42
C ASN A 156 6.48 -3.45 12.37
N LEU A 157 7.27 -3.32 11.30
CA LEU A 157 6.98 -2.48 10.15
C LEU A 157 6.35 -3.32 9.02
N PHE A 158 5.23 -2.87 8.50
CA PHE A 158 4.54 -3.51 7.38
C PHE A 158 4.43 -2.53 6.22
N ILE A 159 4.86 -2.97 5.02
CA ILE A 159 4.70 -2.17 3.82
C ILE A 159 3.41 -2.57 3.11
N CYS A 160 2.63 -1.59 2.68
CA CYS A 160 1.39 -1.84 1.95
C CYS A 160 1.22 -0.86 0.78
N GLY A 161 0.35 -1.21 -0.16
CA GLY A 161 0.04 -0.33 -1.27
C GLY A 161 -1.02 -0.88 -2.21
N PHE A 162 -1.68 0.05 -2.90
CA PHE A 162 -2.68 -0.21 -3.92
C PHE A 162 -2.14 0.12 -5.31
N SER A 163 -2.45 -0.69 -6.32
CA SER A 163 -2.08 -0.45 -7.72
C SER A 163 -0.56 -0.22 -7.88
N ARG A 164 -0.08 0.96 -8.33
CA ARG A 164 1.34 1.34 -8.32
C ARG A 164 1.97 1.09 -6.95
N GLY A 165 1.26 1.41 -5.86
CA GLY A 165 1.72 1.18 -4.50
C GLY A 165 1.97 -0.29 -4.18
N ALA A 166 1.15 -1.19 -4.70
CA ALA A 166 1.37 -2.63 -4.58
C ALA A 166 2.67 -3.08 -5.26
N ILE A 167 2.96 -2.54 -6.45
CA ILE A 167 4.24 -2.76 -7.12
C ILE A 167 5.39 -2.14 -6.31
N ALA A 168 5.18 -0.94 -5.72
CA ALA A 168 6.18 -0.25 -4.91
C ALA A 168 6.58 -1.03 -3.67
N CYS A 169 5.69 -1.85 -3.10
CA CYS A 169 6.06 -2.73 -1.98
C CYS A 169 7.32 -3.57 -2.30
N SER A 170 7.45 -4.04 -3.54
CA SER A 170 8.67 -4.72 -4.00
C SER A 170 9.66 -3.74 -4.65
N TYR A 171 9.23 -2.92 -5.61
CA TYR A 171 10.13 -2.10 -6.43
C TYR A 171 10.88 -1.03 -5.64
N ILE A 172 10.25 -0.46 -4.60
CA ILE A 172 10.84 0.49 -3.66
C ILE A 172 11.24 -0.22 -2.37
N GLY A 173 10.30 -0.93 -1.74
CA GLY A 173 10.52 -1.54 -0.42
C GLY A 173 11.54 -2.68 -0.39
N LEU A 174 11.86 -3.29 -1.53
CA LEU A 174 12.89 -4.32 -1.65
C LEU A 174 14.01 -3.89 -2.61
N ALA A 175 14.25 -2.59 -2.77
CA ALA A 175 15.23 -2.05 -3.71
C ALA A 175 16.66 -2.53 -3.40
N ASP A 176 17.00 -2.61 -2.13
CA ASP A 176 18.27 -3.12 -1.60
C ASP A 176 18.05 -3.84 -0.27
N ASP A 177 19.13 -4.43 0.28
CA ASP A 177 19.05 -5.24 1.48
C ASP A 177 18.73 -4.43 2.75
N GLU A 178 19.17 -3.17 2.81
CA GLU A 178 18.91 -2.29 3.94
C GLU A 178 17.42 -1.99 4.09
N ILE A 179 16.77 -1.42 3.05
CA ILE A 179 15.33 -1.11 3.12
C ILE A 179 14.51 -2.40 3.22
N ALA A 180 14.94 -3.48 2.57
CA ALA A 180 14.26 -4.77 2.67
C ALA A 180 14.26 -5.32 4.10
N SER A 181 15.29 -5.04 4.90
CA SER A 181 15.36 -5.49 6.31
C SER A 181 14.32 -4.85 7.22
N PHE A 182 13.74 -3.73 6.82
CA PHE A 182 12.74 -3.02 7.64
C PHE A 182 11.43 -3.81 7.78
N TRP A 183 11.04 -4.56 6.75
CA TRP A 183 9.68 -5.06 6.64
C TRP A 183 9.46 -6.40 7.35
N LYS A 184 8.51 -6.44 8.27
CA LYS A 184 7.99 -7.68 8.88
C LYS A 184 7.09 -8.45 7.92
N GLY A 185 6.41 -7.74 7.04
CA GLY A 185 5.54 -8.32 6.01
C GLY A 185 5.12 -7.28 4.97
N MET A 186 4.49 -7.75 3.90
CA MET A 186 4.06 -6.96 2.75
C MET A 186 2.58 -7.21 2.45
N ILE A 187 1.85 -6.15 2.10
CA ILE A 187 0.44 -6.22 1.67
C ILE A 187 0.32 -5.50 0.32
N ALA A 188 0.15 -6.27 -0.75
CA ALA A 188 0.03 -5.77 -2.11
C ALA A 188 -1.42 -5.92 -2.59
N HIS A 189 -2.11 -4.81 -2.86
CA HIS A 189 -3.49 -4.81 -3.30
C HIS A 189 -3.62 -4.42 -4.77
N ASP A 190 -4.33 -5.24 -5.55
CA ASP A 190 -4.69 -5.11 -6.96
C ASP A 190 -3.59 -5.44 -7.98
N HIS A 191 -2.31 -5.15 -7.69
CA HIS A 191 -1.18 -5.49 -8.53
C HIS A 191 -0.09 -6.22 -7.76
N PHE A 192 0.83 -6.86 -8.50
CA PHE A 192 2.04 -7.44 -7.94
C PHE A 192 3.24 -7.21 -8.88
N ASP A 193 4.41 -6.93 -8.31
CA ASP A 193 5.62 -6.66 -9.08
C ASP A 193 6.04 -7.88 -9.92
N GLY A 194 6.38 -7.64 -11.19
CA GLY A 194 6.77 -8.69 -12.14
C GLY A 194 5.61 -9.48 -12.74
N GLN A 195 4.35 -9.17 -12.40
CA GLN A 195 3.17 -9.72 -13.06
C GLN A 195 3.06 -9.22 -14.51
N ASN A 196 3.25 -7.93 -14.69
CA ASN A 196 3.26 -7.27 -16.00
C ASN A 196 4.62 -6.58 -16.21
N LYS A 197 5.09 -6.55 -17.46
CA LYS A 197 6.23 -5.73 -17.86
C LYS A 197 5.74 -4.32 -18.19
N TRP A 198 6.10 -3.37 -17.34
CA TRP A 198 5.79 -1.95 -17.51
C TRP A 198 6.92 -1.20 -18.21
N GLY A 199 6.69 0.06 -18.60
CA GLY A 199 7.66 0.91 -19.30
C GLY A 199 8.79 1.48 -18.44
N TYR A 200 9.04 1.00 -17.22
CA TYR A 200 10.13 1.46 -16.36
C TYR A 200 11.26 0.39 -16.25
N PRO A 201 12.49 0.80 -15.91
CA PRO A 201 13.62 -0.13 -15.78
C PRO A 201 13.33 -1.25 -14.77
N GLU A 202 13.81 -2.46 -15.06
CA GLU A 202 13.68 -3.64 -14.17
C GLU A 202 12.23 -4.02 -13.83
N SER A 203 11.25 -3.67 -14.68
CA SER A 203 9.84 -4.03 -14.48
C SER A 203 9.53 -5.48 -14.88
N ASP A 204 10.51 -6.20 -15.37
CA ASP A 204 10.36 -7.58 -15.80
C ASP A 204 10.31 -8.57 -14.62
N ARG A 205 9.78 -9.77 -14.89
CA ARG A 205 9.61 -10.83 -13.89
C ARG A 205 10.92 -11.26 -13.24
N THR A 206 12.01 -11.34 -13.99
CA THR A 206 13.31 -11.76 -13.47
C THR A 206 13.84 -10.78 -12.43
N SER A 207 13.76 -9.49 -12.76
CA SER A 207 14.15 -8.41 -11.84
C SER A 207 13.26 -8.37 -10.59
N ALA A 208 11.96 -8.57 -10.74
CA ALA A 208 11.02 -8.65 -9.62
C ALA A 208 11.33 -9.83 -8.69
N LEU A 209 11.62 -11.02 -9.24
CA LEU A 209 11.99 -12.19 -8.45
C LEU A 209 13.28 -11.98 -7.66
N LYS A 210 14.27 -11.27 -8.23
CA LYS A 210 15.51 -10.89 -7.50
C LYS A 210 15.19 -9.98 -6.30
N ARG A 211 14.28 -9.03 -6.46
CA ARG A 211 13.83 -8.19 -5.34
C ARG A 211 13.08 -8.99 -4.29
N LEU A 212 12.14 -9.82 -4.71
CA LEU A 212 11.33 -10.66 -3.81
C LEU A 212 12.16 -11.65 -2.99
N ALA A 213 13.30 -12.12 -3.51
CA ALA A 213 14.22 -12.98 -2.76
C ALA A 213 14.69 -12.33 -1.45
N ARG A 214 14.73 -10.98 -1.37
CA ARG A 214 15.08 -10.24 -0.14
C ARG A 214 14.04 -10.37 0.97
N LEU A 215 12.84 -10.87 0.68
CA LEU A 215 11.85 -11.18 1.72
C LEU A 215 12.27 -12.32 2.64
N GLN A 216 13.10 -13.24 2.15
CA GLN A 216 13.64 -14.34 2.97
C GLN A 216 12.56 -15.10 3.75
N GLY A 217 11.43 -15.39 3.09
CA GLY A 217 10.29 -16.11 3.67
C GLY A 217 9.35 -15.29 4.54
N ARG A 218 9.54 -13.97 4.67
CA ARG A 218 8.60 -13.10 5.38
C ARG A 218 7.23 -13.05 4.67
N PRO A 219 6.12 -12.89 5.42
CA PRO A 219 4.78 -13.03 4.88
C PRO A 219 4.44 -11.96 3.85
N VAL A 220 3.72 -12.37 2.81
CA VAL A 220 3.15 -11.50 1.77
C VAL A 220 1.68 -11.82 1.63
N LEU A 221 0.84 -10.80 1.81
CA LEU A 221 -0.56 -10.84 1.45
C LEU A 221 -0.74 -10.17 0.09
N VAL A 222 -1.26 -10.91 -0.88
CA VAL A 222 -1.67 -10.36 -2.19
C VAL A 222 -3.19 -10.46 -2.27
N CYS A 223 -3.85 -9.35 -2.49
CA CYS A 223 -5.30 -9.29 -2.65
C CYS A 223 -5.67 -8.38 -3.82
N GLY A 224 -6.86 -8.58 -4.38
CA GLY A 224 -7.37 -7.83 -5.51
C GLY A 224 -8.59 -8.48 -6.12
N ASN A 225 -9.26 -7.76 -7.00
CA ASN A 225 -10.35 -8.34 -7.77
C ASN A 225 -9.78 -9.28 -8.84
N LYS A 226 -10.33 -10.50 -8.92
CA LYS A 226 -10.15 -11.31 -10.12
C LYS A 226 -10.96 -10.66 -11.24
N ASN A 227 -10.28 -10.13 -12.24
CA ASN A 227 -10.90 -9.87 -13.54
C ASN A 227 -10.97 -11.15 -14.34
#